data_224928568056a9e321afceebe4883665
#
_entry.id   224928568056a9e321afceebe4883665
#
_cell.length_a   1.000
_cell.length_b   1.000
_cell.length_c   1.000
_cell.angle_alpha   90.00
_cell.angle_beta   90.00
_cell.angle_gamma   90.00
#
_symmetry.space_group_name_H-M   'P 1'
#
loop_
_entity.id
_entity.type
_entity.pdbx_description
1 polymer ?
#
loop_
_entity_poly.entity_id
_entity_poly.type
_entity_poly.pdbx_seq_one_letter_code
_entity_poly.pdbx_strand_id
1 'polypeptide(L)'
;MRKIIAFAIALTLGFQGIVCAQDNKEEEKNGLQFTEQKRLPVTSVKSQDRAGTCWSWSSISFLESEIIRLGKDSVSLAPLYIVWNTYNEKAKKYVRMHGNLNFGQGGAFADVLWAIENYGIVPLSEYSGLNYGEEIHAHGELDAILKAYLDAVVKNPNKKLSTAWLRGYDAVLDAYLGAKPEKFNYKGKEYTPVSFYKEATGLNAADYISLTSFTHHPFYTSFPLEIPDNWIGEKSYNIPIDELMGIMDKAIDNGYTFAWGTDVSEDGFSRKGLAVVPDFDNYEMADAEIAKWVSMPKIMKMAEWLKNPGKEKQIDQQMRQEAFDNYQTTDDHGMHAIGKAVDQNGNKYFIVKNSWGEYGDYKGYLYASYSFVEYKTLNIVIHKDAIPKDIKKKLNIQ
;
A
#
# COMPACT_ATOMS: atom_id res chain seq x y z
N MET A 1 76.62 39.08 21.33
CA MET A 1 76.74 40.51 21.63
C MET A 1 76.06 41.26 20.49
N ARG A 2 74.99 41.85 20.74
CA ARG A 2 74.35 43.08 20.25
C ARG A 2 72.85 42.99 20.50
N LYS A 3 72.44 43.75 21.48
CA LYS A 3 71.04 44.01 21.83
C LYS A 3 70.48 44.95 20.77
N ILE A 4 69.27 44.66 20.24
CA ILE A 4 68.46 45.60 19.53
C ILE A 4 67.13 45.69 20.22
N ILE A 5 66.90 46.90 20.72
CA ILE A 5 65.66 47.38 21.35
C ILE A 5 64.73 47.75 20.22
N ALA A 6 63.52 47.19 20.20
CA ALA A 6 62.44 47.64 19.28
C ALA A 6 61.30 48.26 20.06
N PHE A 7 61.06 49.52 19.74
CA PHE A 7 59.94 50.35 20.23
C PHE A 7 58.61 49.84 19.71
N ALA A 8 57.66 49.66 20.60
CA ALA A 8 56.29 49.36 20.23
C ALA A 8 55.51 50.69 20.16
N ILE A 9 55.00 51.06 19.00
CA ILE A 9 54.05 52.13 18.79
C ILE A 9 52.65 51.49 18.80
N ALA A 10 51.85 51.83 19.79
CA ALA A 10 50.45 51.46 19.85
C ALA A 10 49.60 52.40 18.95
N LEU A 11 49.07 51.87 17.85
CA LEU A 11 48.05 52.54 17.06
C LEU A 11 46.67 51.97 17.48
N THR A 12 45.89 52.82 18.16
CA THR A 12 44.47 52.57 18.44
C THR A 12 43.66 52.88 17.19
N LEU A 13 43.26 51.87 16.43
CA LEU A 13 42.24 51.96 15.38
C LEU A 13 40.89 51.59 15.96
N GLY A 14 40.01 52.60 16.03
CA GLY A 14 38.62 52.37 16.39
C GLY A 14 37.90 51.50 15.34
N PHE A 15 37.47 50.31 15.73
CA PHE A 15 36.56 49.49 14.97
C PHE A 15 35.13 50.01 15.19
N GLN A 16 34.59 50.75 14.23
CA GLN A 16 33.16 50.92 14.12
C GLN A 16 32.57 49.60 13.62
N GLY A 17 31.87 48.89 14.49
CA GLY A 17 31.13 47.69 14.16
C GLY A 17 30.02 48.01 13.16
N ILE A 18 30.17 47.54 11.93
CA ILE A 18 29.06 47.41 10.98
C ILE A 18 28.28 46.20 11.48
N VAL A 19 27.14 46.42 12.10
CA VAL A 19 26.12 45.41 12.35
C VAL A 19 25.53 45.09 10.97
N CYS A 20 26.03 44.06 10.32
CA CYS A 20 25.30 43.41 9.25
C CYS A 20 24.05 42.78 9.87
N ALA A 21 22.91 43.40 9.65
CA ALA A 21 21.64 42.71 9.78
C ALA A 21 21.68 41.53 8.84
N GLN A 22 21.83 40.32 9.37
CA GLN A 22 21.49 39.10 8.64
C GLN A 22 19.99 39.16 8.42
N ASP A 23 19.58 39.56 7.22
CA ASP A 23 18.28 39.23 6.68
C ASP A 23 18.20 37.69 6.68
N ASN A 24 17.65 37.12 7.72
CA ASN A 24 17.09 35.76 7.65
C ASN A 24 15.89 35.84 6.68
N LYS A 25 16.16 35.79 5.38
CA LYS A 25 15.17 35.32 4.45
C LYS A 25 14.93 33.86 4.87
N GLU A 26 13.84 33.62 5.60
CA GLU A 26 13.22 32.32 5.59
C GLU A 26 13.03 31.98 4.10
N GLU A 27 13.75 30.98 3.61
CA GLU A 27 13.46 30.39 2.32
C GLU A 27 11.99 29.97 2.41
N GLU A 28 11.10 30.66 1.68
CA GLU A 28 9.73 30.23 1.51
C GLU A 28 9.81 28.80 1.00
N LYS A 29 9.47 27.84 1.88
CA LYS A 29 9.39 26.44 1.51
C LYS A 29 8.20 26.28 0.58
N ASN A 30 8.45 26.36 -0.71
CA ASN A 30 7.45 26.11 -1.73
C ASN A 30 7.01 24.64 -1.66
N GLY A 31 5.72 24.39 -1.89
CA GLY A 31 5.12 23.07 -1.90
C GLY A 31 4.41 22.67 -0.61
N LEU A 32 3.99 21.43 -0.54
CA LEU A 32 3.27 20.89 0.62
C LEU A 32 4.22 20.65 1.80
N GLN A 33 3.81 21.12 2.97
CA GLN A 33 4.49 20.93 4.25
C GLN A 33 3.56 20.16 5.16
N PHE A 34 4.00 19.01 5.69
CA PHE A 34 3.16 18.13 6.50
C PHE A 34 3.51 18.22 7.98
N THR A 35 2.46 18.25 8.82
CA THR A 35 2.54 18.03 10.26
C THR A 35 1.86 16.72 10.59
N GLU A 36 2.63 15.73 11.02
CA GLU A 36 2.07 14.45 11.45
C GLU A 36 1.25 14.63 12.73
N GLN A 37 0.00 14.20 12.68
CA GLN A 37 -0.91 14.20 13.84
C GLN A 37 -0.82 12.91 14.62
N LYS A 38 -0.70 11.79 13.91
CA LYS A 38 -0.59 10.46 14.49
C LYS A 38 0.11 9.49 13.51
N ARG A 39 1.04 8.71 14.03
CA ARG A 39 1.68 7.60 13.33
C ARG A 39 1.69 6.37 14.24
N LEU A 40 1.22 5.26 13.73
CA LEU A 40 1.16 3.99 14.45
C LEU A 40 2.43 3.16 14.19
N PRO A 41 2.81 2.27 15.13
CA PRO A 41 3.98 1.43 14.97
C PRO A 41 3.88 0.48 13.77
N VAL A 42 4.97 0.39 13.02
CA VAL A 42 5.10 -0.49 11.85
C VAL A 42 6.50 -1.09 11.80
N THR A 43 6.64 -2.20 11.09
CA THR A 43 7.95 -2.75 10.70
C THR A 43 8.61 -1.88 9.63
N SER A 44 9.88 -2.15 9.29
CA SER A 44 10.61 -1.43 8.23
C SER A 44 9.89 -1.51 6.87
N VAL A 45 10.13 -0.52 6.03
CA VAL A 45 9.71 -0.55 4.62
C VAL A 45 10.44 -1.69 3.92
N LYS A 46 9.71 -2.44 3.10
CA LYS A 46 10.24 -3.55 2.30
C LYS A 46 10.04 -3.27 0.81
N SER A 47 10.68 -4.04 -0.06
CA SER A 47 10.51 -3.93 -1.50
C SER A 47 9.92 -5.20 -2.09
N GLN A 48 8.84 -5.07 -2.87
CA GLN A 48 8.33 -6.11 -3.77
C GLN A 48 9.08 -6.15 -5.09
N ASP A 49 9.92 -5.15 -5.35
CA ASP A 49 10.71 -4.94 -6.55
C ASP A 49 9.86 -5.02 -7.84
N ARG A 50 10.15 -5.96 -8.74
CA ARG A 50 9.46 -6.16 -10.03
C ARG A 50 8.44 -7.31 -9.97
N ALA A 51 7.85 -7.54 -8.80
CA ALA A 51 6.79 -8.53 -8.62
C ALA A 51 5.44 -7.83 -8.45
N GLY A 52 4.41 -8.26 -9.18
CA GLY A 52 3.03 -7.78 -9.03
C GLY A 52 2.33 -8.36 -7.80
N THR A 53 3.01 -8.38 -6.66
CA THR A 53 2.56 -9.02 -5.41
C THR A 53 2.29 -8.02 -4.29
N CYS A 54 2.00 -6.75 -4.63
CA CYS A 54 1.69 -5.67 -3.69
C CYS A 54 0.60 -6.04 -2.68
N TRP A 55 -0.42 -6.77 -3.12
CA TRP A 55 -1.50 -7.29 -2.28
C TRP A 55 -0.98 -8.11 -1.10
N SER A 56 0.04 -8.93 -1.30
CA SER A 56 0.66 -9.72 -0.22
C SER A 56 1.56 -8.87 0.66
N TRP A 57 2.43 -8.03 0.07
CA TRP A 57 3.36 -7.18 0.84
C TRP A 57 2.63 -6.18 1.72
N SER A 58 1.59 -5.55 1.23
CA SER A 58 0.81 -4.57 1.99
C SER A 58 -0.03 -5.22 3.09
N SER A 59 -0.69 -6.35 2.80
CA SER A 59 -1.43 -7.12 3.82
C SER A 59 -0.50 -7.63 4.92
N ILE A 60 0.66 -8.15 4.56
CA ILE A 60 1.65 -8.62 5.54
C ILE A 60 2.15 -7.44 6.38
N SER A 61 2.43 -6.28 5.77
CA SER A 61 2.78 -5.08 6.52
C SER A 61 1.68 -4.66 7.51
N PHE A 62 0.41 -4.75 7.11
CA PHE A 62 -0.75 -4.50 7.97
C PHE A 62 -0.81 -5.52 9.13
N LEU A 63 -0.70 -6.81 8.84
CA LEU A 63 -0.74 -7.85 9.86
C LEU A 63 0.44 -7.81 10.84
N GLU A 64 1.62 -7.39 10.39
CA GLU A 64 2.77 -7.11 11.27
C GLU A 64 2.45 -6.00 12.28
N SER A 65 1.73 -4.95 11.86
CA SER A 65 1.25 -3.91 12.78
C SER A 65 0.17 -4.40 13.73
N GLU A 66 -0.70 -5.29 13.28
CA GLU A 66 -1.70 -5.93 14.14
C GLU A 66 -1.05 -6.82 15.21
N ILE A 67 0.02 -7.55 14.86
CA ILE A 67 0.82 -8.31 15.85
C ILE A 67 1.36 -7.37 16.94
N ILE A 68 1.90 -6.21 16.55
CA ILE A 68 2.40 -5.20 17.50
C ILE A 68 1.23 -4.63 18.33
N ARG A 69 0.10 -4.31 17.71
CA ARG A 69 -1.10 -3.81 18.40
C ARG A 69 -1.65 -4.81 19.43
N LEU A 70 -1.58 -6.10 19.13
CA LEU A 70 -1.96 -7.18 20.04
C LEU A 70 -0.95 -7.42 21.19
N GLY A 71 0.09 -6.58 21.28
CA GLY A 71 1.11 -6.67 22.34
C GLY A 71 2.08 -7.84 22.18
N LYS A 72 2.19 -8.38 20.96
CA LYS A 72 3.18 -9.42 20.63
C LYS A 72 4.48 -8.77 20.16
N ASP A 73 5.55 -9.57 20.17
CA ASP A 73 6.83 -9.13 19.64
C ASP A 73 6.75 -8.83 18.15
N SER A 74 7.35 -7.72 17.75
CA SER A 74 7.46 -7.37 16.33
C SER A 74 8.21 -8.47 15.57
N VAL A 75 7.64 -8.91 14.46
CA VAL A 75 8.21 -9.92 13.57
C VAL A 75 7.95 -9.53 12.13
N SER A 76 8.98 -9.68 11.28
CA SER A 76 8.79 -9.59 9.82
C SER A 76 8.30 -10.93 9.31
N LEU A 77 7.17 -10.92 8.62
CA LEU A 77 6.55 -12.10 8.02
C LEU A 77 6.95 -12.23 6.54
N ALA A 78 6.81 -13.43 5.98
CA ALA A 78 7.20 -13.77 4.61
C ALA A 78 6.05 -13.59 3.61
N PRO A 79 5.99 -12.49 2.81
CA PRO A 79 4.92 -12.27 1.84
C PRO A 79 4.91 -13.36 0.75
N LEU A 80 6.08 -13.82 0.32
CA LEU A 80 6.22 -14.80 -0.75
C LEU A 80 5.78 -16.21 -0.35
N TYR A 81 5.74 -16.53 0.95
CA TYR A 81 5.10 -17.75 1.45
C TYR A 81 3.60 -17.75 1.15
N ILE A 82 2.95 -16.61 1.33
CA ILE A 82 1.54 -16.41 0.97
C ILE A 82 1.35 -16.50 -0.54
N VAL A 83 2.21 -15.83 -1.32
CA VAL A 83 2.17 -15.86 -2.79
C VAL A 83 2.26 -17.30 -3.32
N TRP A 84 3.19 -18.10 -2.81
CA TRP A 84 3.33 -19.51 -3.21
C TRP A 84 2.01 -20.27 -3.03
N ASN A 85 1.41 -20.18 -1.84
CA ASN A 85 0.17 -20.90 -1.52
C ASN A 85 -1.01 -20.37 -2.35
N THR A 86 -1.11 -19.06 -2.53
CA THR A 86 -2.15 -18.42 -3.33
C THR A 86 -2.03 -18.82 -4.81
N TYR A 87 -0.83 -18.83 -5.39
CA TYR A 87 -0.63 -19.23 -6.78
C TYR A 87 -0.98 -20.70 -7.02
N ASN A 88 -0.68 -21.59 -6.07
CA ASN A 88 -1.09 -22.99 -6.14
C ASN A 88 -2.63 -23.14 -6.17
N GLU A 89 -3.35 -22.44 -5.30
CA GLU A 89 -4.81 -22.50 -5.26
C GLU A 89 -5.48 -21.80 -6.46
N LYS A 90 -4.92 -20.67 -6.87
CA LYS A 90 -5.36 -19.95 -8.07
C LYS A 90 -5.22 -20.82 -9.32
N ALA A 91 -4.11 -21.58 -9.43
CA ALA A 91 -3.89 -22.55 -10.49
C ALA A 91 -4.96 -23.65 -10.50
N LYS A 92 -5.28 -24.23 -9.34
CA LYS A 92 -6.35 -25.24 -9.22
C LYS A 92 -7.70 -24.66 -9.65
N LYS A 93 -8.01 -23.42 -9.26
CA LYS A 93 -9.25 -22.76 -9.67
C LYS A 93 -9.25 -22.45 -11.17
N TYR A 94 -8.16 -21.95 -11.73
CA TYR A 94 -8.00 -21.69 -13.16
C TYR A 94 -8.28 -22.94 -14.00
N VAL A 95 -7.70 -24.08 -13.61
CA VAL A 95 -7.92 -25.36 -14.30
C VAL A 95 -9.39 -25.83 -14.17
N ARG A 96 -10.00 -25.73 -12.97
CA ARG A 96 -11.43 -26.06 -12.78
C ARG A 96 -12.36 -25.15 -13.59
N MET A 97 -11.97 -23.89 -13.79
CA MET A 97 -12.70 -22.91 -14.59
C MET A 97 -12.39 -23.00 -16.09
N HIS A 98 -11.66 -24.03 -16.53
CA HIS A 98 -11.27 -24.26 -17.93
C HIS A 98 -10.55 -23.06 -18.57
N GLY A 99 -9.75 -22.33 -17.78
CA GLY A 99 -9.02 -21.15 -18.23
C GLY A 99 -9.82 -19.83 -18.19
N ASN A 100 -11.08 -19.86 -17.78
CA ASN A 100 -11.93 -18.66 -17.68
C ASN A 100 -11.81 -18.04 -16.28
N LEU A 101 -10.61 -17.61 -15.91
CA LEU A 101 -10.27 -16.91 -14.69
C LEU A 101 -9.08 -16.00 -14.98
N ASN A 102 -9.06 -14.80 -14.40
CA ASN A 102 -7.85 -14.00 -14.46
C ASN A 102 -6.70 -14.73 -13.74
N PHE A 103 -5.61 -14.96 -14.47
CA PHE A 103 -4.41 -15.60 -13.92
C PHE A 103 -3.18 -14.77 -14.25
N GLY A 104 -2.57 -14.24 -13.23
CA GLY A 104 -1.38 -13.40 -13.23
C GLY A 104 -0.89 -13.20 -11.80
N GLN A 105 0.03 -12.26 -11.62
CA GLN A 105 0.70 -12.01 -10.34
C GLN A 105 -0.22 -11.37 -9.28
N GLY A 106 -1.27 -10.66 -9.70
CA GLY A 106 -2.18 -9.96 -8.82
C GLY A 106 -3.00 -10.88 -7.91
N GLY A 107 -3.57 -10.30 -6.89
CA GLY A 107 -4.43 -10.93 -5.90
C GLY A 107 -5.06 -9.91 -4.98
N ALA A 108 -5.95 -10.34 -4.10
CA ALA A 108 -6.67 -9.49 -3.18
C ALA A 108 -6.17 -9.65 -1.74
N PHE A 109 -6.48 -8.70 -0.87
CA PHE A 109 -6.16 -8.79 0.56
C PHE A 109 -6.79 -10.01 1.22
N ALA A 110 -7.97 -10.40 0.76
CA ALA A 110 -8.67 -11.59 1.22
C ALA A 110 -7.88 -12.88 0.96
N ASP A 111 -7.08 -12.93 -0.11
CA ASP A 111 -6.22 -14.08 -0.39
C ASP A 111 -5.21 -14.31 0.73
N VAL A 112 -4.68 -13.22 1.31
CA VAL A 112 -3.73 -13.30 2.41
C VAL A 112 -4.40 -13.85 3.67
N LEU A 113 -5.57 -13.33 4.03
CA LEU A 113 -6.33 -13.80 5.20
C LEU A 113 -6.72 -15.26 5.04
N TRP A 114 -7.21 -15.63 3.87
CA TRP A 114 -7.55 -17.01 3.54
C TRP A 114 -6.31 -17.94 3.57
N ALA A 115 -5.18 -17.50 3.00
CA ALA A 115 -3.96 -18.30 2.98
C ALA A 115 -3.38 -18.50 4.38
N ILE A 116 -3.40 -17.48 5.24
CA ILE A 116 -2.94 -17.58 6.64
C ILE A 116 -3.79 -18.57 7.42
N GLU A 117 -5.11 -18.53 7.25
CA GLU A 117 -6.03 -19.44 7.93
C GLU A 117 -5.81 -20.90 7.53
N ASN A 118 -5.54 -21.16 6.23
CA ASN A 118 -5.43 -22.52 5.69
C ASN A 118 -4.01 -23.09 5.72
N TYR A 119 -2.99 -22.24 5.58
CA TYR A 119 -1.58 -22.65 5.44
C TYR A 119 -0.66 -22.08 6.52
N GLY A 120 -1.16 -21.16 7.34
CA GLY A 120 -0.32 -20.45 8.31
C GLY A 120 0.58 -19.40 7.66
N ILE A 121 1.61 -19.00 8.39
CA ILE A 121 2.60 -18.02 7.97
C ILE A 121 3.95 -18.33 8.59
N VAL A 122 5.03 -17.83 8.01
CA VAL A 122 6.39 -17.99 8.52
C VAL A 122 7.09 -16.63 8.65
N PRO A 123 8.09 -16.49 9.51
CA PRO A 123 8.95 -15.32 9.53
C PRO A 123 9.69 -15.15 8.20
N LEU A 124 9.99 -13.91 7.82
CA LEU A 124 10.74 -13.59 6.60
C LEU A 124 12.14 -14.23 6.59
N SER A 125 12.75 -14.42 7.77
CA SER A 125 14.04 -15.12 7.91
C SER A 125 14.00 -16.58 7.48
N GLU A 126 12.82 -17.22 7.51
CA GLU A 126 12.65 -18.63 7.18
C GLU A 126 12.26 -18.86 5.71
N TYR A 127 11.80 -17.81 5.01
CA TYR A 127 11.38 -17.91 3.63
C TYR A 127 11.46 -16.56 2.91
N SER A 128 12.46 -16.39 2.09
CA SER A 128 12.67 -15.16 1.32
C SER A 128 11.87 -15.09 0.03
N GLY A 129 11.57 -16.23 -0.60
CA GLY A 129 10.99 -16.30 -1.94
C GLY A 129 11.96 -15.95 -3.07
N LEU A 130 13.27 -15.95 -2.80
CA LEU A 130 14.34 -15.68 -3.77
C LEU A 130 15.20 -16.96 -3.95
N ASN A 131 14.87 -17.79 -4.92
CA ASN A 131 15.55 -19.08 -5.13
C ASN A 131 15.95 -19.31 -6.61
N TYR A 132 16.05 -18.26 -7.41
CA TYR A 132 16.29 -18.36 -8.86
C TYR A 132 17.50 -17.56 -9.35
N GLY A 133 18.45 -17.26 -8.42
CA GLY A 133 19.72 -16.63 -8.77
C GLY A 133 19.68 -15.11 -8.93
N GLU A 134 18.55 -14.47 -8.62
CA GLU A 134 18.37 -13.02 -8.62
C GLU A 134 18.52 -12.44 -7.20
N GLU A 135 18.95 -11.19 -7.10
CA GLU A 135 19.07 -10.46 -5.84
C GLU A 135 17.77 -9.70 -5.47
N ILE A 136 16.86 -9.56 -6.43
CA ILE A 136 15.57 -8.87 -6.29
C ILE A 136 14.43 -9.73 -6.79
N HIS A 137 13.21 -9.45 -6.33
CA HIS A 137 12.00 -10.11 -6.85
C HIS A 137 11.68 -9.63 -8.27
N ALA A 138 11.82 -10.52 -9.27
CA ALA A 138 11.56 -10.24 -10.68
C ALA A 138 10.70 -11.37 -11.28
N HIS A 139 9.37 -11.26 -11.11
CA HIS A 139 8.44 -12.36 -11.38
C HIS A 139 7.92 -12.44 -12.82
N GLY A 140 8.40 -11.58 -13.74
CA GLY A 140 7.90 -11.59 -15.12
C GLY A 140 8.10 -12.93 -15.85
N GLU A 141 9.27 -13.60 -15.66
CA GLU A 141 9.52 -14.93 -16.22
C GLU A 141 8.65 -15.99 -15.54
N LEU A 142 8.59 -16.00 -14.21
CA LEU A 142 7.76 -16.91 -13.43
C LEU A 142 6.29 -16.83 -13.88
N ASP A 143 5.74 -15.62 -13.98
CA ASP A 143 4.36 -15.38 -14.39
C ASP A 143 4.07 -15.96 -15.78
N ALA A 144 4.95 -15.67 -16.75
CA ALA A 144 4.82 -16.19 -18.11
C ALA A 144 4.86 -17.71 -18.16
N ILE A 145 5.76 -18.35 -17.43
CA ILE A 145 5.89 -19.81 -17.36
C ILE A 145 4.67 -20.44 -16.69
N LEU A 146 4.23 -19.91 -15.55
CA LEU A 146 3.07 -20.43 -14.84
C LEU A 146 1.80 -20.36 -15.70
N LYS A 147 1.58 -19.23 -16.37
CA LYS A 147 0.43 -19.06 -17.28
C LYS A 147 0.49 -20.02 -18.46
N ALA A 148 1.63 -20.12 -19.13
CA ALA A 148 1.82 -21.03 -20.26
C ALA A 148 1.64 -22.51 -19.86
N TYR A 149 2.14 -22.89 -18.68
CA TYR A 149 1.96 -24.21 -18.11
C TYR A 149 0.49 -24.55 -17.92
N LEU A 150 -0.27 -23.67 -17.30
CA LEU A 150 -1.69 -23.88 -17.03
C LEU A 150 -2.53 -23.88 -18.31
N ASP A 151 -2.20 -23.04 -19.29
CA ASP A 151 -2.85 -23.04 -20.60
C ASP A 151 -2.65 -24.39 -21.32
N ALA A 152 -1.45 -24.97 -21.22
CA ALA A 152 -1.19 -26.31 -21.76
C ALA A 152 -1.99 -27.41 -21.03
N VAL A 153 -2.11 -27.30 -19.70
CA VAL A 153 -2.94 -28.22 -18.89
C VAL A 153 -4.40 -28.14 -19.29
N VAL A 154 -4.96 -26.93 -19.44
CA VAL A 154 -6.36 -26.75 -19.85
C VAL A 154 -6.63 -27.26 -21.25
N LYS A 155 -5.68 -27.09 -22.18
CA LYS A 155 -5.76 -27.57 -23.57
C LYS A 155 -5.46 -29.08 -23.74
N ASN A 156 -5.35 -29.82 -22.63
CA ASN A 156 -4.99 -31.25 -22.65
C ASN A 156 -5.81 -32.08 -23.67
N PRO A 157 -5.15 -32.77 -24.62
CA PRO A 157 -5.83 -33.53 -25.65
C PRO A 157 -6.44 -34.85 -25.14
N ASN A 158 -6.02 -35.32 -23.96
CA ASN A 158 -6.40 -36.65 -23.44
C ASN A 158 -7.78 -36.70 -22.76
N LYS A 159 -8.53 -35.60 -22.73
CA LYS A 159 -9.87 -35.45 -22.11
C LYS A 159 -9.92 -35.71 -20.60
N LYS A 160 -8.84 -36.21 -19.98
CA LYS A 160 -8.71 -36.47 -18.55
C LYS A 160 -7.34 -35.98 -18.07
N LEU A 161 -7.33 -35.14 -17.08
CA LEU A 161 -6.09 -34.69 -16.46
C LEU A 161 -5.51 -35.76 -15.54
N SER A 162 -4.19 -35.94 -15.60
CA SER A 162 -3.46 -36.72 -14.59
C SER A 162 -3.26 -35.90 -13.32
N THR A 163 -2.87 -36.54 -12.23
CA THR A 163 -2.48 -35.85 -10.99
C THR A 163 -1.06 -35.23 -11.07
N ALA A 164 -0.33 -35.51 -12.16
CA ALA A 164 1.05 -35.06 -12.33
C ALA A 164 1.17 -33.55 -12.58
N TRP A 165 0.16 -32.96 -13.25
CA TRP A 165 0.23 -31.54 -13.61
C TRP A 165 0.43 -30.61 -12.41
N LEU A 166 -0.25 -30.89 -11.28
CA LEU A 166 -0.12 -30.03 -10.08
C LEU A 166 1.27 -30.16 -9.45
N ARG A 167 1.81 -31.41 -9.36
CA ARG A 167 3.19 -31.59 -8.86
C ARG A 167 4.23 -30.92 -9.74
N GLY A 168 4.04 -30.93 -11.06
CA GLY A 168 4.91 -30.20 -11.98
C GLY A 168 4.80 -28.70 -11.81
N TYR A 169 3.60 -28.19 -11.61
CA TYR A 169 3.35 -26.79 -11.30
C TYR A 169 4.02 -26.36 -9.98
N ASP A 170 3.86 -27.16 -8.91
CA ASP A 170 4.48 -26.92 -7.61
C ASP A 170 6.00 -26.92 -7.71
N ALA A 171 6.59 -27.83 -8.52
CA ALA A 171 8.03 -27.85 -8.75
C ALA A 171 8.56 -26.58 -9.45
N VAL A 172 7.75 -25.95 -10.31
CA VAL A 172 8.08 -24.65 -10.89
C VAL A 172 8.06 -23.58 -9.80
N LEU A 173 7.03 -23.54 -8.96
CA LEU A 173 6.97 -22.60 -7.83
C LEU A 173 8.18 -22.76 -6.89
N ASP A 174 8.52 -24.01 -6.56
CA ASP A 174 9.68 -24.31 -5.70
C ASP A 174 11.02 -23.90 -6.33
N ALA A 175 11.15 -24.03 -7.66
CA ALA A 175 12.37 -23.61 -8.36
C ALA A 175 12.61 -22.10 -8.27
N TYR A 176 11.54 -21.29 -8.34
CA TYR A 176 11.63 -19.82 -8.31
C TYR A 176 11.54 -19.25 -6.89
N LEU A 177 10.58 -19.70 -6.12
CA LEU A 177 10.26 -19.12 -4.81
C LEU A 177 10.92 -19.88 -3.64
N GLY A 178 11.43 -21.10 -3.89
CA GLY A 178 11.93 -22.00 -2.87
C GLY A 178 10.87 -22.93 -2.30
N ALA A 179 11.29 -24.10 -1.84
CA ALA A 179 10.43 -25.04 -1.14
C ALA A 179 9.98 -24.46 0.20
N LYS A 180 8.71 -24.61 0.52
CA LYS A 180 8.14 -24.12 1.77
C LYS A 180 8.67 -24.91 2.96
N PRO A 181 9.02 -24.24 4.07
CA PRO A 181 9.43 -24.94 5.29
C PRO A 181 8.23 -25.67 5.90
N GLU A 182 8.42 -26.95 6.23
CA GLU A 182 7.43 -27.71 6.99
C GLU A 182 7.48 -27.36 8.48
N LYS A 183 8.70 -27.10 8.99
CA LYS A 183 9.00 -26.71 10.37
C LYS A 183 10.16 -25.73 10.39
N PHE A 184 10.19 -24.89 11.43
CA PHE A 184 11.26 -23.94 11.68
C PHE A 184 11.37 -23.60 13.16
N ASN A 185 12.50 -23.02 13.56
CA ASN A 185 12.72 -22.57 14.93
C ASN A 185 12.53 -21.06 15.05
N TYR A 186 11.68 -20.64 15.94
CA TYR A 186 11.50 -19.23 16.27
C TYR A 186 11.62 -19.01 17.77
N LYS A 187 12.58 -18.18 18.18
CA LYS A 187 12.88 -17.89 19.60
C LYS A 187 13.05 -19.13 20.47
N GLY A 188 13.73 -20.16 19.94
CA GLY A 188 14.04 -21.39 20.67
C GLY A 188 12.91 -22.42 20.76
N LYS A 189 11.79 -22.19 20.05
CA LYS A 189 10.68 -23.15 19.94
C LYS A 189 10.49 -23.55 18.48
N GLU A 190 10.26 -24.85 18.25
CA GLU A 190 9.89 -25.39 16.93
C GLU A 190 8.41 -25.12 16.64
N TYR A 191 8.15 -24.65 15.41
CA TYR A 191 6.81 -24.40 14.88
C TYR A 191 6.65 -25.00 13.49
N THR A 192 5.42 -25.37 13.16
CA THR A 192 4.93 -25.42 11.79
C THR A 192 4.36 -24.05 11.40
N PRO A 193 4.20 -23.72 10.10
CA PRO A 193 3.58 -22.46 9.70
C PRO A 193 2.22 -22.20 10.38
N VAL A 194 1.38 -23.24 10.48
CA VAL A 194 0.06 -23.15 11.12
C VAL A 194 0.16 -22.94 12.63
N SER A 195 1.05 -23.66 13.33
CA SER A 195 1.20 -23.47 14.77
C SER A 195 1.83 -22.11 15.10
N PHE A 196 2.73 -21.59 14.25
CA PHE A 196 3.26 -20.23 14.40
C PHE A 196 2.17 -19.17 14.27
N TYR A 197 1.33 -19.27 13.25
CA TYR A 197 0.16 -18.39 13.11
C TYR A 197 -0.71 -18.40 14.36
N LYS A 198 -1.11 -19.57 14.84
CA LYS A 198 -2.07 -19.71 15.95
C LYS A 198 -1.51 -19.33 17.32
N GLU A 199 -0.23 -19.62 17.57
CA GLU A 199 0.34 -19.49 18.91
C GLU A 199 1.23 -18.27 19.11
N ALA A 200 1.98 -17.86 18.06
CA ALA A 200 2.98 -16.81 18.16
C ALA A 200 2.48 -15.43 17.73
N THR A 201 1.62 -15.35 16.73
CA THR A 201 1.21 -14.05 16.17
C THR A 201 0.08 -13.38 16.93
N GLY A 202 -0.82 -14.14 17.53
CA GLY A 202 -2.05 -13.65 18.15
C GLY A 202 -3.12 -13.20 17.13
N LEU A 203 -2.85 -13.37 15.81
CA LEU A 203 -3.81 -13.03 14.76
C LEU A 203 -4.94 -14.04 14.70
N ASN A 204 -6.13 -13.56 14.31
CA ASN A 204 -7.27 -14.38 13.93
C ASN A 204 -7.86 -13.79 12.64
N ALA A 205 -7.73 -14.48 11.51
CA ALA A 205 -8.15 -14.01 10.21
C ALA A 205 -9.63 -13.57 10.17
N ALA A 206 -10.49 -14.19 10.94
CA ALA A 206 -11.91 -13.85 11.04
C ALA A 206 -12.21 -12.49 11.71
N ASP A 207 -11.21 -11.84 12.31
CA ASP A 207 -11.37 -10.52 12.92
C ASP A 207 -11.14 -9.38 11.91
N TYR A 208 -10.71 -9.70 10.68
CA TYR A 208 -10.43 -8.72 9.64
C TYR A 208 -11.49 -8.79 8.56
N ILE A 209 -12.01 -7.64 8.19
CA ILE A 209 -13.09 -7.53 7.21
C ILE A 209 -12.74 -6.54 6.12
N SER A 210 -13.27 -6.78 4.93
CA SER A 210 -13.15 -5.88 3.78
C SER A 210 -14.34 -4.93 3.71
N LEU A 211 -14.08 -3.63 3.55
CA LEU A 211 -15.06 -2.57 3.33
C LEU A 211 -14.83 -1.91 1.99
N THR A 212 -15.91 -1.57 1.29
CA THR A 212 -15.90 -0.85 0.01
C THR A 212 -17.05 0.16 -0.04
N SER A 213 -17.09 0.99 -1.10
CA SER A 213 -18.13 2.01 -1.27
C SER A 213 -18.47 2.20 -2.74
N PHE A 214 -19.49 1.50 -3.24
CA PHE A 214 -19.98 1.65 -4.62
C PHE A 214 -21.51 1.58 -4.68
N THR A 215 -22.13 2.28 -5.65
CA THR A 215 -23.59 2.41 -5.75
C THR A 215 -24.25 1.34 -6.61
N HIS A 216 -23.49 0.56 -7.39
CA HIS A 216 -24.04 -0.52 -8.23
C HIS A 216 -24.53 -1.73 -7.40
N HIS A 217 -24.22 -1.77 -6.10
CA HIS A 217 -24.86 -2.67 -5.13
C HIS A 217 -25.44 -1.88 -3.95
N PRO A 218 -26.50 -2.38 -3.30
CA PRO A 218 -27.08 -1.70 -2.14
C PRO A 218 -26.08 -1.51 -1.01
N PHE A 219 -26.12 -0.35 -0.36
CA PHE A 219 -25.35 -0.14 0.87
C PHE A 219 -25.84 -1.06 1.99
N TYR A 220 -24.95 -1.34 2.93
CA TYR A 220 -25.12 -2.24 4.08
C TYR A 220 -25.39 -3.69 3.68
N THR A 221 -24.95 -4.07 2.49
CA THR A 221 -24.85 -5.45 2.02
C THR A 221 -23.40 -5.84 1.76
N SER A 222 -23.14 -7.08 1.41
CA SER A 222 -21.83 -7.51 0.96
C SER A 222 -21.90 -8.15 -0.42
N PHE A 223 -20.91 -7.90 -1.25
CA PHE A 223 -20.81 -8.47 -2.59
C PHE A 223 -19.34 -8.77 -2.93
N PRO A 224 -19.07 -9.71 -3.83
CA PRO A 224 -17.72 -9.90 -4.36
C PRO A 224 -17.32 -8.65 -5.14
N LEU A 225 -16.27 -7.94 -4.67
CA LEU A 225 -15.79 -6.76 -5.41
C LEU A 225 -15.37 -7.19 -6.82
N GLU A 226 -15.91 -6.49 -7.83
CA GLU A 226 -15.80 -6.85 -9.24
C GLU A 226 -14.51 -6.29 -9.84
N ILE A 227 -13.40 -6.80 -9.36
CA ILE A 227 -12.06 -6.52 -9.85
C ILE A 227 -11.41 -7.82 -10.34
N PRO A 228 -10.56 -7.76 -11.39
CA PRO A 228 -9.96 -8.97 -11.98
C PRO A 228 -9.18 -9.82 -11.00
N ASP A 229 -8.56 -9.20 -10.00
CA ASP A 229 -7.69 -9.87 -9.04
C ASP A 229 -8.44 -10.49 -7.84
N ASN A 230 -9.74 -10.23 -7.70
CA ASN A 230 -10.59 -10.95 -6.73
C ASN A 230 -10.99 -12.35 -7.25
N TRP A 231 -10.00 -13.16 -7.60
CA TRP A 231 -10.18 -14.48 -8.15
C TRP A 231 -10.87 -15.45 -7.19
N ILE A 232 -10.72 -15.24 -5.87
CA ILE A 232 -11.37 -16.08 -4.85
C ILE A 232 -12.88 -15.77 -4.76
N GLY A 233 -13.29 -14.54 -5.12
CA GLY A 233 -14.68 -14.08 -5.03
C GLY A 233 -15.07 -13.69 -3.61
N GLU A 234 -14.11 -13.21 -2.82
CA GLU A 234 -14.37 -12.74 -1.46
C GLU A 234 -15.23 -11.48 -1.47
N LYS A 235 -16.07 -11.35 -0.45
CA LYS A 235 -17.03 -10.26 -0.35
C LYS A 235 -16.48 -9.10 0.46
N SER A 236 -16.75 -7.89 -0.02
CA SER A 236 -16.57 -6.64 0.73
C SER A 236 -17.92 -6.12 1.22
N TYR A 237 -17.99 -5.61 2.44
CA TYR A 237 -19.16 -4.90 2.93
C TYR A 237 -19.21 -3.51 2.31
N ASN A 238 -20.37 -3.17 1.76
CA ASN A 238 -20.59 -1.93 1.04
C ASN A 238 -21.23 -0.87 1.95
N ILE A 239 -20.60 0.27 2.09
CA ILE A 239 -21.09 1.41 2.89
C ILE A 239 -20.92 2.72 2.13
N PRO A 240 -21.69 3.78 2.46
CA PRO A 240 -21.48 5.11 1.88
C PRO A 240 -20.04 5.61 2.08
N ILE A 241 -19.55 6.41 1.12
CA ILE A 241 -18.16 6.90 1.15
C ILE A 241 -17.84 7.72 2.40
N ASP A 242 -18.76 8.54 2.86
CA ASP A 242 -18.58 9.34 4.08
C ASP A 242 -18.40 8.46 5.32
N GLU A 243 -19.16 7.34 5.40
CA GLU A 243 -19.02 6.37 6.49
C GLU A 243 -17.69 5.63 6.39
N LEU A 244 -17.25 5.25 5.19
CA LEU A 244 -15.95 4.61 4.95
C LEU A 244 -14.81 5.52 5.39
N MET A 245 -14.80 6.78 4.94
CA MET A 245 -13.80 7.77 5.33
C MET A 245 -13.80 8.03 6.84
N GLY A 246 -15.00 8.11 7.43
CA GLY A 246 -15.14 8.27 8.88
C GLY A 246 -14.59 7.09 9.68
N ILE A 247 -14.70 5.85 9.17
CA ILE A 247 -14.08 4.66 9.77
C ILE A 247 -12.58 4.74 9.66
N MET A 248 -12.04 5.02 8.48
CA MET A 248 -10.61 5.12 8.23
C MET A 248 -9.94 6.18 9.13
N ASP A 249 -10.56 7.37 9.23
CA ASP A 249 -10.07 8.46 10.08
C ASP A 249 -10.04 8.06 11.55
N LYS A 250 -11.14 7.53 12.07
CA LYS A 250 -11.25 7.11 13.48
C LYS A 250 -10.42 5.88 13.81
N ALA A 251 -10.22 4.98 12.86
CA ALA A 251 -9.39 3.79 13.06
C ALA A 251 -7.98 4.20 13.49
N ILE A 252 -7.34 5.12 12.76
CA ILE A 252 -6.01 5.63 13.12
C ILE A 252 -6.02 6.26 14.51
N ASP A 253 -7.06 7.07 14.85
CA ASP A 253 -7.18 7.66 16.18
C ASP A 253 -7.26 6.62 17.29
N ASN A 254 -7.90 5.49 17.01
CA ASN A 254 -8.09 4.40 17.97
C ASN A 254 -6.95 3.37 17.96
N GLY A 255 -5.88 3.59 17.19
CA GLY A 255 -4.71 2.72 17.18
C GLY A 255 -4.79 1.55 16.19
N TYR A 256 -5.71 1.59 15.23
CA TYR A 256 -5.85 0.60 14.16
C TYR A 256 -5.31 1.13 12.84
N THR A 257 -4.47 0.36 12.19
CA THR A 257 -4.04 0.57 10.81
C THR A 257 -5.00 -0.18 9.86
N PHE A 258 -4.85 -0.01 8.55
CA PHE A 258 -5.63 -0.77 7.57
C PHE A 258 -4.85 -1.00 6.27
N ALA A 259 -5.07 -2.15 5.64
CA ALA A 259 -4.62 -2.38 4.27
C ALA A 259 -5.54 -1.62 3.31
N TRP A 260 -4.98 -1.00 2.28
CA TRP A 260 -5.66 -0.06 1.38
C TRP A 260 -5.40 -0.42 -0.08
N GLY A 261 -6.47 -0.85 -0.77
CA GLY A 261 -6.51 -1.11 -2.21
C GLY A 261 -6.94 0.13 -2.96
N THR A 262 -6.17 0.54 -3.94
CA THR A 262 -6.36 1.82 -4.64
C THR A 262 -5.80 1.79 -6.06
N ASP A 263 -6.31 2.69 -6.88
CA ASP A 263 -5.71 3.04 -8.16
C ASP A 263 -4.55 4.02 -7.91
N VAL A 264 -3.40 3.76 -8.52
CA VAL A 264 -2.21 4.63 -8.48
C VAL A 264 -1.81 5.15 -9.87
N SER A 265 -2.64 4.90 -10.89
CA SER A 265 -2.45 5.40 -12.25
C SER A 265 -2.88 6.86 -12.42
N GLU A 266 -3.43 7.49 -11.38
CA GLU A 266 -3.80 8.90 -11.33
C GLU A 266 -2.57 9.82 -11.43
N ASP A 267 -2.69 10.90 -12.23
CA ASP A 267 -1.60 11.87 -12.44
C ASP A 267 -1.08 12.50 -11.13
N GLY A 268 -1.93 12.60 -10.11
CA GLY A 268 -1.57 13.11 -8.79
C GLY A 268 -0.87 12.11 -7.89
N PHE A 269 -0.72 10.85 -8.32
CA PHE A 269 0.09 9.87 -7.60
C PHE A 269 1.55 10.01 -8.00
N SER A 270 2.38 10.44 -7.08
CA SER A 270 3.79 10.72 -7.33
C SER A 270 4.72 9.78 -6.57
N ARG A 271 5.73 9.24 -7.25
CA ARG A 271 6.83 8.51 -6.59
C ARG A 271 7.65 9.36 -5.63
N LYS A 272 7.42 10.68 -5.56
CA LYS A 272 8.00 11.54 -4.54
C LYS A 272 7.30 11.44 -3.19
N GLY A 273 6.24 10.65 -3.10
CA GLY A 273 5.53 10.37 -1.86
C GLY A 273 4.28 11.24 -1.65
N LEU A 274 3.59 11.57 -2.73
CA LEU A 274 2.32 12.31 -2.69
C LEU A 274 1.25 11.59 -3.50
N ALA A 275 0.01 11.62 -3.01
CA ALA A 275 -1.18 11.20 -3.73
C ALA A 275 -2.28 12.25 -3.52
N VAL A 276 -2.59 13.02 -4.57
CA VAL A 276 -3.47 14.19 -4.55
C VAL A 276 -4.37 14.23 -5.79
N VAL A 277 -5.48 14.95 -5.73
CA VAL A 277 -6.40 15.14 -6.87
C VAL A 277 -6.63 16.64 -7.09
N PRO A 278 -5.67 17.36 -7.72
CA PRO A 278 -5.80 18.79 -7.95
C PRO A 278 -7.05 19.18 -8.73
N ASP A 279 -7.70 20.24 -8.31
CA ASP A 279 -8.78 20.86 -9.08
C ASP A 279 -8.19 21.88 -10.07
N PHE A 280 -7.78 21.39 -11.23
CA PHE A 280 -7.18 22.25 -12.25
C PHE A 280 -8.17 23.19 -12.92
N ASP A 281 -9.47 22.89 -12.84
CA ASP A 281 -10.51 23.70 -13.50
C ASP A 281 -10.84 24.95 -12.66
N ASN A 282 -10.65 24.85 -11.34
CA ASN A 282 -10.89 25.93 -10.37
C ASN A 282 -9.59 26.43 -9.71
N TYR A 283 -8.45 26.27 -10.37
CA TYR A 283 -7.17 26.73 -9.83
C TYR A 283 -7.10 28.27 -9.87
N GLU A 284 -6.92 28.85 -8.69
CA GLU A 284 -6.91 30.32 -8.51
C GLU A 284 -5.61 30.93 -9.09
N MET A 285 -5.75 31.83 -10.03
CA MET A 285 -4.65 32.56 -10.67
C MET A 285 -5.11 33.92 -11.18
N ALA A 286 -4.15 34.77 -11.57
CA ALA A 286 -4.45 36.06 -12.19
C ALA A 286 -5.06 35.87 -13.60
N ASP A 287 -6.03 36.73 -13.99
CA ASP A 287 -6.71 36.67 -15.28
C ASP A 287 -5.76 36.58 -16.48
N ALA A 288 -4.61 37.29 -16.41
CA ALA A 288 -3.59 37.26 -17.45
C ALA A 288 -2.94 35.89 -17.66
N GLU A 289 -3.01 34.98 -16.70
CA GLU A 289 -2.39 33.67 -16.75
C GLU A 289 -3.38 32.57 -17.17
N ILE A 290 -4.68 32.81 -17.11
CA ILE A 290 -5.74 31.84 -17.40
C ILE A 290 -5.56 31.23 -18.79
N ALA A 291 -5.32 32.03 -19.84
CA ALA A 291 -5.17 31.53 -21.20
C ALA A 291 -3.99 30.57 -21.34
N LYS A 292 -2.87 30.87 -20.65
CA LYS A 292 -1.69 30.01 -20.61
C LYS A 292 -2.00 28.72 -19.86
N TRP A 293 -2.68 28.82 -18.71
CA TRP A 293 -3.08 27.67 -17.91
C TRP A 293 -3.99 26.72 -18.66
N VAL A 294 -5.04 27.23 -19.31
CA VAL A 294 -5.99 26.41 -20.08
C VAL A 294 -5.27 25.58 -21.15
N SER A 295 -4.31 26.17 -21.85
CA SER A 295 -3.53 25.50 -22.91
C SER A 295 -2.37 24.63 -22.40
N MET A 296 -2.08 24.67 -21.09
CA MET A 296 -0.94 23.98 -20.48
C MET A 296 -1.21 22.46 -20.42
N PRO A 297 -0.25 21.60 -20.80
CA PRO A 297 -0.35 20.15 -20.60
C PRO A 297 -0.55 19.78 -19.11
N LYS A 298 -1.35 18.74 -18.85
CA LYS A 298 -1.73 18.33 -17.49
C LYS A 298 -0.52 18.09 -16.58
N ILE A 299 0.54 17.48 -17.09
CA ILE A 299 1.78 17.25 -16.33
C ILE A 299 2.45 18.56 -15.89
N MET A 300 2.36 19.61 -16.69
CA MET A 300 2.90 20.92 -16.33
C MET A 300 2.00 21.64 -15.31
N LYS A 301 0.67 21.47 -15.43
CA LYS A 301 -0.29 21.94 -14.41
C LYS A 301 0.00 21.29 -13.06
N MET A 302 0.25 19.98 -13.04
CA MET A 302 0.62 19.25 -11.83
C MET A 302 1.93 19.79 -11.24
N ALA A 303 2.96 20.03 -12.07
CA ALA A 303 4.23 20.56 -11.60
C ALA A 303 4.10 21.97 -11.01
N GLU A 304 3.21 22.80 -11.54
CA GLU A 304 2.92 24.13 -11.01
C GLU A 304 2.10 24.05 -9.71
N TRP A 305 1.08 23.20 -9.70
CA TRP A 305 0.27 22.96 -8.50
C TRP A 305 1.13 22.47 -7.31
N LEU A 306 2.09 21.58 -7.57
CA LEU A 306 3.00 21.09 -6.51
C LEU A 306 3.90 22.17 -5.92
N LYS A 307 4.18 23.26 -6.65
CA LYS A 307 4.92 24.41 -6.12
C LYS A 307 4.02 25.31 -5.27
N ASN A 308 2.80 25.54 -5.75
CA ASN A 308 1.81 26.40 -5.11
C ASN A 308 0.49 25.61 -4.98
N PRO A 309 0.38 24.74 -3.94
CA PRO A 309 -0.79 23.86 -3.81
C PRO A 309 -2.09 24.65 -3.64
N GLY A 310 -3.01 24.46 -4.59
CA GLY A 310 -4.37 24.97 -4.55
C GLY A 310 -5.35 23.95 -3.97
N LYS A 311 -6.63 24.15 -4.29
CA LYS A 311 -7.69 23.23 -3.87
C LYS A 311 -7.60 21.90 -4.61
N GLU A 312 -8.02 20.84 -3.95
CA GLU A 312 -8.30 19.55 -4.55
C GLU A 312 -9.78 19.43 -4.91
N LYS A 313 -10.10 18.52 -5.83
CA LYS A 313 -11.48 18.21 -6.19
C LYS A 313 -12.24 17.74 -4.96
N GLN A 314 -13.47 18.20 -4.83
CA GLN A 314 -14.43 17.64 -3.89
C GLN A 314 -15.04 16.39 -4.54
N ILE A 315 -14.84 15.26 -3.89
CA ILE A 315 -15.28 13.96 -4.41
C ILE A 315 -16.59 13.59 -3.76
N ASP A 316 -17.54 13.14 -4.58
CA ASP A 316 -18.79 12.57 -4.11
C ASP A 316 -18.93 11.09 -4.50
N GLN A 317 -19.97 10.47 -3.99
CA GLN A 317 -20.27 9.06 -4.21
C GLN A 317 -20.49 8.73 -5.70
N GLN A 318 -21.07 9.65 -6.47
CA GLN A 318 -21.36 9.43 -7.88
C GLN A 318 -20.09 9.52 -8.73
N MET A 319 -19.26 10.55 -8.52
CA MET A 319 -17.96 10.69 -9.21
C MET A 319 -17.11 9.43 -9.00
N ARG A 320 -17.12 8.90 -7.78
CA ARG A 320 -16.41 7.67 -7.45
C ARG A 320 -16.95 6.47 -8.23
N GLN A 321 -18.28 6.30 -8.32
CA GLN A 321 -18.90 5.22 -9.08
C GLN A 321 -18.59 5.35 -10.58
N GLU A 322 -18.78 6.54 -11.14
CA GLU A 322 -18.50 6.80 -12.55
C GLU A 322 -17.04 6.49 -12.92
N ALA A 323 -16.09 6.84 -12.04
CA ALA A 323 -14.68 6.54 -12.28
C ALA A 323 -14.38 5.03 -12.26
N PHE A 324 -15.05 4.26 -11.43
CA PHE A 324 -14.93 2.80 -11.42
C PHE A 324 -15.56 2.17 -12.68
N ASP A 325 -16.74 2.63 -13.07
CA ASP A 325 -17.48 2.09 -14.23
C ASP A 325 -16.79 2.42 -15.57
N ASN A 326 -16.07 3.53 -15.65
CA ASN A 326 -15.42 4.00 -16.89
C ASN A 326 -13.90 3.76 -16.94
N TYR A 327 -13.35 2.96 -16.01
CA TYR A 327 -11.93 2.62 -15.91
C TYR A 327 -10.99 3.79 -15.58
N GLN A 328 -11.50 4.89 -15.03
CA GLN A 328 -10.67 5.94 -14.42
C GLN A 328 -10.16 5.55 -13.03
N THR A 329 -10.78 4.56 -12.41
CA THR A 329 -10.31 3.91 -11.18
C THR A 329 -10.25 2.41 -11.41
N THR A 330 -9.05 1.86 -11.39
CA THR A 330 -8.77 0.43 -11.63
C THR A 330 -8.04 -0.20 -10.44
N ASP A 331 -8.00 -1.52 -10.40
CA ASP A 331 -7.28 -2.28 -9.35
C ASP A 331 -5.79 -2.34 -9.70
N ASP A 332 -5.02 -1.40 -9.14
CA ASP A 332 -3.61 -1.25 -9.48
C ASP A 332 -2.65 -1.64 -8.36
N HIS A 333 -2.97 -1.26 -7.11
CA HIS A 333 -1.98 -1.34 -6.04
C HIS A 333 -2.59 -1.50 -4.65
N GLY A 334 -1.88 -2.24 -3.81
CA GLY A 334 -2.17 -2.37 -2.39
C GLY A 334 -1.09 -1.73 -1.53
N MET A 335 -1.48 -0.96 -0.51
CA MET A 335 -0.61 -0.28 0.44
C MET A 335 -1.12 -0.42 1.88
N HIS A 336 -0.40 0.16 2.84
CA HIS A 336 -0.73 0.08 4.27
C HIS A 336 -0.83 1.48 4.87
N ALA A 337 -2.03 1.92 5.25
CA ALA A 337 -2.27 3.19 5.90
C ALA A 337 -1.98 3.09 7.40
N ILE A 338 -1.11 3.98 7.91
CA ILE A 338 -0.51 3.87 9.24
C ILE A 338 -0.63 5.13 10.10
N GLY A 339 -1.14 6.21 9.55
CA GLY A 339 -1.17 7.47 10.29
C GLY A 339 -1.96 8.55 9.59
N LYS A 340 -1.95 9.73 10.20
CA LYS A 340 -2.59 10.94 9.70
C LYS A 340 -1.67 12.15 9.83
N ALA A 341 -1.80 13.07 8.88
CA ALA A 341 -1.12 14.36 8.88
C ALA A 341 -2.06 15.45 8.36
N VAL A 342 -1.65 16.70 8.55
CA VAL A 342 -2.25 17.87 7.91
C VAL A 342 -1.17 18.65 7.17
N ASP A 343 -1.53 19.31 6.09
CA ASP A 343 -0.67 20.26 5.42
C ASP A 343 -0.71 21.64 6.12
N GLN A 344 0.04 22.61 5.61
CA GLN A 344 0.08 23.98 6.12
C GLN A 344 -1.26 24.73 6.03
N ASN A 345 -2.19 24.25 5.21
CA ASN A 345 -3.52 24.83 5.02
C ASN A 345 -4.60 24.10 5.85
N GLY A 346 -4.23 23.05 6.59
CA GLY A 346 -5.14 22.24 7.38
C GLY A 346 -5.84 21.12 6.61
N ASN A 347 -5.48 20.88 5.35
CA ASN A 347 -5.99 19.74 4.60
C ASN A 347 -5.46 18.43 5.18
N LYS A 348 -6.30 17.40 5.20
CA LYS A 348 -6.01 16.12 5.84
C LYS A 348 -5.40 15.13 4.87
N TYR A 349 -4.47 14.32 5.39
CA TYR A 349 -3.79 13.25 4.66
C TYR A 349 -3.68 12.00 5.52
N PHE A 350 -3.76 10.84 4.88
CA PHE A 350 -3.26 9.60 5.48
C PHE A 350 -1.76 9.45 5.21
N ILE A 351 -1.05 8.93 6.21
CA ILE A 351 0.34 8.50 6.06
C ILE A 351 0.28 7.03 5.65
N VAL A 352 0.87 6.71 4.52
CA VAL A 352 0.78 5.39 3.90
C VAL A 352 2.17 4.81 3.71
N LYS A 353 2.36 3.57 4.12
CA LYS A 353 3.57 2.77 3.88
C LYS A 353 3.41 1.99 2.58
N ASN A 354 4.34 2.21 1.66
CA ASN A 354 4.40 1.49 0.38
C ASN A 354 5.38 0.31 0.46
N SER A 355 5.39 -0.53 -0.58
CA SER A 355 6.22 -1.72 -0.71
C SER A 355 7.20 -1.66 -1.88
N TRP A 356 7.76 -0.47 -2.17
CA TRP A 356 8.73 -0.25 -3.24
C TRP A 356 10.13 0.11 -2.74
N GLY A 357 10.46 -0.28 -1.48
CA GLY A 357 11.71 0.09 -0.82
C GLY A 357 11.71 1.52 -0.28
N GLU A 358 12.82 1.92 0.32
CA GLU A 358 13.03 3.27 0.80
C GLU A 358 13.38 4.21 -0.37
N TYR A 359 12.39 4.80 -1.00
CA TYR A 359 12.53 5.73 -2.12
C TYR A 359 11.79 7.05 -1.82
N GLY A 360 12.05 8.06 -2.64
CA GLY A 360 11.41 9.37 -2.57
C GLY A 360 11.77 10.16 -1.31
N ASP A 361 11.12 11.30 -1.18
CA ASP A 361 11.41 12.28 -0.13
C ASP A 361 11.04 11.77 1.28
N TYR A 362 10.13 10.81 1.36
CA TYR A 362 9.61 10.23 2.61
C TYR A 362 10.03 8.77 2.83
N LYS A 363 11.12 8.31 2.19
CA LYS A 363 11.74 6.98 2.44
C LYS A 363 10.75 5.81 2.38
N GLY A 364 9.98 5.74 1.29
CA GLY A 364 9.00 4.67 1.04
C GLY A 364 7.64 4.87 1.69
N TYR A 365 7.42 6.02 2.34
CA TYR A 365 6.10 6.48 2.77
C TYR A 365 5.54 7.50 1.78
N LEU A 366 4.24 7.73 1.85
CA LEU A 366 3.57 8.79 1.10
C LEU A 366 2.44 9.41 1.92
N TYR A 367 2.07 10.63 1.54
CA TYR A 367 0.92 11.35 2.06
C TYR A 367 -0.18 11.33 1.02
N ALA A 368 -1.28 10.64 1.32
CA ALA A 368 -2.46 10.55 0.46
C ALA A 368 -3.54 11.50 1.00
N SER A 369 -3.94 12.48 0.20
CA SER A 369 -5.01 13.40 0.59
C SER A 369 -6.32 12.66 0.77
N TYR A 370 -7.21 13.20 1.59
CA TYR A 370 -8.54 12.62 1.76
C TYR A 370 -9.31 12.59 0.44
N SER A 371 -9.22 13.63 -0.39
CA SER A 371 -9.83 13.64 -1.72
C SER A 371 -9.31 12.51 -2.62
N PHE A 372 -8.00 12.23 -2.61
CA PHE A 372 -7.45 11.11 -3.35
C PHE A 372 -7.98 9.77 -2.83
N VAL A 373 -8.00 9.60 -1.52
CA VAL A 373 -8.50 8.37 -0.87
C VAL A 373 -9.99 8.17 -1.14
N GLU A 374 -10.81 9.22 -1.04
CA GLU A 374 -12.22 9.19 -1.40
C GLU A 374 -12.42 8.75 -2.86
N TYR A 375 -11.60 9.28 -3.77
CA TYR A 375 -11.77 9.05 -5.20
C TYR A 375 -11.29 7.67 -5.63
N LYS A 376 -10.12 7.22 -5.14
CA LYS A 376 -9.36 6.10 -5.71
C LYS A 376 -9.39 4.82 -4.90
N THR A 377 -9.96 4.81 -3.70
CA THR A 377 -10.05 3.58 -2.89
C THR A 377 -10.97 2.55 -3.55
N LEU A 378 -10.48 1.33 -3.73
CA LEU A 378 -11.30 0.17 -4.11
C LEU A 378 -11.90 -0.47 -2.86
N ASN A 379 -11.05 -0.89 -1.96
CA ASN A 379 -11.44 -1.43 -0.65
C ASN A 379 -10.37 -1.19 0.40
N ILE A 380 -10.76 -1.40 1.65
CA ILE A 380 -9.81 -1.54 2.76
C ILE A 380 -10.04 -2.88 3.46
N VAL A 381 -8.99 -3.39 4.10
CA VAL A 381 -9.12 -4.45 5.11
C VAL A 381 -8.70 -3.91 6.47
N ILE A 382 -9.56 -4.10 7.45
CA ILE A 382 -9.43 -3.52 8.78
C ILE A 382 -9.90 -4.51 9.86
N HIS A 383 -9.37 -4.38 11.07
CA HIS A 383 -9.88 -5.15 12.20
C HIS A 383 -11.32 -4.74 12.54
N LYS A 384 -12.21 -5.70 12.74
CA LYS A 384 -13.64 -5.45 12.99
C LYS A 384 -13.92 -4.51 14.18
N ASP A 385 -13.05 -4.47 15.18
CA ASP A 385 -13.23 -3.60 16.35
C ASP A 385 -12.92 -2.11 16.08
N ALA A 386 -12.30 -1.81 14.96
CA ALA A 386 -12.13 -0.43 14.50
C ALA A 386 -13.45 0.17 13.96
N ILE A 387 -14.45 -0.66 13.66
CA ILE A 387 -15.72 -0.25 13.08
C ILE A 387 -16.67 0.22 14.16
N PRO A 388 -17.31 1.40 14.03
CA PRO A 388 -18.31 1.89 14.96
C PRO A 388 -19.47 0.91 15.17
N LYS A 389 -20.00 0.84 16.40
CA LYS A 389 -21.04 -0.13 16.78
C LYS A 389 -22.33 -0.01 15.95
N ASP A 390 -22.72 1.19 15.58
CA ASP A 390 -23.87 1.46 14.76
C ASP A 390 -23.69 0.92 13.32
N ILE A 391 -22.49 1.08 12.75
CA ILE A 391 -22.16 0.51 11.44
C ILE A 391 -22.09 -1.02 11.51
N LYS A 392 -21.43 -1.60 12.54
CA LYS A 392 -21.45 -3.05 12.75
C LYS A 392 -22.86 -3.61 12.79
N LYS A 393 -23.78 -2.91 13.48
CA LYS A 393 -25.18 -3.32 13.55
C LYS A 393 -25.87 -3.31 12.18
N LYS A 394 -25.62 -2.26 11.36
CA LYS A 394 -26.17 -2.17 9.99
C LYS A 394 -25.63 -3.30 9.09
N LEU A 395 -24.39 -3.71 9.30
CA LEU A 395 -23.69 -4.75 8.53
C LEU A 395 -23.89 -6.16 9.08
N ASN A 396 -24.58 -6.34 10.22
CA ASN A 396 -24.69 -7.61 10.95
C ASN A 396 -23.33 -8.24 11.31
N ILE A 397 -22.33 -7.42 11.62
CA ILE A 397 -21.00 -7.86 12.08
C ILE A 397 -21.01 -7.99 13.60
N GLN A 398 -20.52 -9.14 14.09
CA GLN A 398 -20.40 -9.45 15.53
C GLN A 398 -19.02 -9.07 16.09
#